data_ed4bd4f9a6ad937b39c29c569cea41b4
#
_entry.id   ed4bd4f9a6ad937b39c29c569cea41b4
#
_cell.length_a   1.000
_cell.length_b   1.000
_cell.length_c   1.000
_cell.angle_alpha   90.00
_cell.angle_beta   90.00
_cell.angle_gamma   90.00
#
_symmetry.space_group_name_H-M   'P 1'
#
loop_
_entity.id
_entity.type
_entity.pdbx_description
1 polymer ?
#
loop_
_entity_poly.entity_id
_entity_poly.type
_entity_poly.pdbx_seq_one_letter_code
_entity_poly.pdbx_strand_id
1 'polypeptide(L)'
;WLFRGLLAALMVRKPGAPLIAEPLAARLVLPFGNPWGIGGSLIMGICQGLTAEIGFAIFAYKRWDLLSATISGTLAGLGCFLYNWTVNPAWAGLRIAVNCVTSVISGALVAGVLMYLLQQAIAKTGVLDRFESGRAQTLV
;
A
#
# COMPACT_ATOMS: atom_id res chain seq x y z
N TRP A 1 -2.22 3.56 7.47
CA TRP A 1 -2.88 3.70 6.19
C TRP A 1 -2.17 2.93 5.07
N LEU A 2 -0.88 3.16 4.85
CA LEU A 2 -0.07 2.66 3.74
C LEU A 2 -0.01 1.12 3.59
N PHE A 3 -0.26 0.35 4.62
CA PHE A 3 0.05 -1.08 4.63
C PHE A 3 -1.10 -1.99 4.19
N ARG A 4 -2.34 -1.52 4.20
CA ARG A 4 -3.53 -2.38 4.02
C ARG A 4 -3.67 -2.88 2.60
N GLY A 5 -3.60 -1.97 1.63
CA GLY A 5 -3.72 -2.33 0.22
C GLY A 5 -2.55 -3.17 -0.28
N LEU A 6 -1.34 -2.86 0.17
CA LEU A 6 -0.17 -3.65 -0.20
C LEU A 6 -0.23 -5.07 0.35
N LEU A 7 -0.65 -5.25 1.60
CA LEU A 7 -0.83 -6.58 2.18
C LEU A 7 -1.86 -7.38 1.39
N ALA A 8 -3.01 -6.77 1.07
CA ALA A 8 -4.04 -7.42 0.26
C ALA A 8 -3.53 -7.79 -1.13
N ALA A 9 -2.75 -6.92 -1.77
CA ALA A 9 -2.14 -7.19 -3.07
C ALA A 9 -1.19 -8.39 -3.02
N LEU A 10 -0.32 -8.43 -2.00
CA LEU A 10 0.63 -9.53 -1.81
C LEU A 10 -0.05 -10.86 -1.50
N MET A 11 -1.22 -10.83 -0.85
CA MET A 11 -2.02 -12.03 -0.56
C MET A 11 -2.76 -12.53 -1.80
N VAL A 12 -3.43 -11.64 -2.51
CA VAL A 12 -4.32 -11.99 -3.63
C VAL A 12 -3.54 -12.18 -4.93
N ARG A 13 -2.43 -11.46 -5.12
CA ARG A 13 -1.55 -11.50 -6.31
C ARG A 13 -2.27 -11.29 -7.63
N LYS A 14 -3.30 -10.45 -7.65
CA LYS A 14 -4.07 -10.11 -8.85
C LYS A 14 -3.98 -8.62 -9.17
N PRO A 15 -4.00 -8.26 -10.47
CA PRO A 15 -4.11 -6.86 -10.89
C PRO A 15 -5.36 -6.21 -10.28
N GLY A 16 -5.24 -4.94 -9.86
CA GLY A 16 -6.34 -4.19 -9.25
C GLY A 16 -6.53 -4.43 -7.75
N ALA A 17 -5.82 -5.39 -7.13
CA ALA A 17 -5.97 -5.68 -5.71
C ALA A 17 -5.64 -4.47 -4.81
N PRO A 18 -4.51 -3.73 -4.99
CA PRO A 18 -4.22 -2.52 -4.23
C PRO A 18 -5.29 -1.44 -4.42
N LEU A 19 -5.71 -1.24 -5.66
CA LEU A 19 -6.67 -0.20 -6.04
C LEU A 19 -8.04 -0.41 -5.40
N ILE A 20 -8.46 -1.65 -5.19
CA ILE A 20 -9.74 -1.97 -4.55
C ILE A 20 -9.59 -2.01 -3.03
N ALA A 21 -8.49 -2.56 -2.52
CA ALA A 21 -8.29 -2.78 -1.09
C ALA A 21 -8.12 -1.47 -0.31
N GLU A 22 -7.42 -0.47 -0.85
CA GLU A 22 -7.21 0.81 -0.16
C GLU A 22 -8.52 1.60 0.05
N PRO A 23 -9.38 1.84 -0.96
CA PRO A 23 -10.66 2.50 -0.75
C PRO A 23 -11.61 1.71 0.15
N LEU A 24 -11.59 0.37 0.06
CA LEU A 24 -12.39 -0.48 0.94
C LEU A 24 -11.93 -0.36 2.40
N ALA A 25 -10.63 -0.40 2.63
CA ALA A 25 -10.05 -0.20 3.95
C ALA A 25 -10.32 1.23 4.48
N ALA A 26 -10.30 2.24 3.61
CA ALA A 26 -10.68 3.59 3.96
C ALA A 26 -12.12 3.69 4.48
N ARG A 27 -13.06 2.99 3.84
CA ARG A 27 -14.46 2.90 4.28
C ARG A 27 -14.60 2.23 5.65
N LEU A 28 -13.86 1.15 5.90
CA LEU A 28 -13.94 0.40 7.15
C LEU A 28 -13.45 1.21 8.37
N VAL A 29 -12.63 2.22 8.16
CA VAL A 29 -12.10 3.08 9.24
C VAL A 29 -13.05 4.26 9.57
N LEU A 30 -13.99 4.58 8.70
CA LEU A 30 -14.91 5.72 8.92
C LEU A 30 -15.66 5.66 10.26
N PRO A 31 -16.21 4.51 10.71
CA PRO A 31 -16.91 4.42 11.97
C PRO A 31 -16.04 4.66 13.22
N PHE A 32 -14.72 4.48 13.09
CA PHE A 32 -13.77 4.62 14.20
C PHE A 32 -13.26 6.05 14.40
N GLY A 33 -13.82 6.99 13.68
CA GLY A 33 -13.40 8.40 13.72
C GLY A 33 -12.22 8.67 12.78
N ASN A 34 -12.47 9.49 11.77
CA ASN A 34 -11.46 9.81 10.76
C ASN A 34 -11.37 11.33 10.60
N PRO A 35 -10.21 11.94 10.93
CA PRO A 35 -10.03 13.40 10.85
C PRO A 35 -10.11 13.94 9.42
N TRP A 36 -9.97 13.08 8.40
CA TRP A 36 -9.98 13.47 6.98
C TRP A 36 -11.37 13.53 6.37
N GLY A 37 -12.39 13.07 7.08
CA GLY A 37 -13.75 12.95 6.55
C GLY A 37 -13.88 11.82 5.51
N ILE A 38 -15.12 11.60 5.05
CA ILE A 38 -15.45 10.50 4.11
C ILE A 38 -14.76 10.72 2.76
N GLY A 39 -14.89 11.92 2.19
CA GLY A 39 -14.33 12.23 0.87
C GLY A 39 -12.82 12.21 0.84
N GLY A 40 -12.16 12.86 1.81
CA GLY A 40 -10.70 12.90 1.90
C GLY A 40 -10.08 11.50 2.03
N SER A 41 -10.69 10.65 2.84
CA SER A 41 -10.21 9.28 3.03
C SER A 41 -10.34 8.40 1.78
N LEU A 42 -11.42 8.55 1.03
CA LEU A 42 -11.61 7.80 -0.21
C LEU A 42 -10.63 8.27 -1.29
N ILE A 43 -10.47 9.59 -1.46
CA ILE A 43 -9.52 10.13 -2.44
C ILE A 43 -8.10 9.70 -2.09
N MET A 44 -7.71 9.79 -0.81
CA MET A 44 -6.41 9.33 -0.34
C MET A 44 -6.20 7.83 -0.62
N GLY A 45 -7.20 6.99 -0.32
CA GLY A 45 -7.15 5.55 -0.59
C GLY A 45 -7.01 5.24 -2.08
N ILE A 46 -7.72 5.97 -2.95
CA ILE A 46 -7.60 5.82 -4.41
C ILE A 46 -6.20 6.23 -4.87
N CYS A 47 -5.68 7.37 -4.42
CA CYS A 47 -4.34 7.83 -4.78
C CYS A 47 -3.26 6.83 -4.35
N GLN A 48 -3.33 6.31 -3.14
CA GLN A 48 -2.39 5.30 -2.63
C GLN A 48 -2.54 3.97 -3.37
N GLY A 49 -3.76 3.51 -3.62
CA GLY A 49 -4.02 2.29 -4.36
C GLY A 49 -3.52 2.36 -5.80
N LEU A 50 -3.75 3.47 -6.50
CA LEU A 50 -3.24 3.69 -7.86
C LEU A 50 -1.71 3.69 -7.91
N THR A 51 -1.04 4.41 -7.01
CA THR A 51 0.42 4.48 -6.99
C THR A 51 1.05 3.15 -6.58
N ALA A 52 0.44 2.41 -5.66
CA ALA A 52 0.85 1.03 -5.34
C ALA A 52 0.66 0.09 -6.53
N GLU A 53 -0.45 0.22 -7.25
CA GLU A 53 -0.75 -0.56 -8.45
C GLU A 53 0.30 -0.35 -9.54
N ILE A 54 0.71 0.90 -9.78
CA ILE A 54 1.79 1.24 -10.73
C ILE A 54 3.08 0.49 -10.34
N GLY A 55 3.40 0.38 -9.06
CA GLY A 55 4.57 -0.35 -8.59
C GLY A 55 4.55 -1.83 -8.99
N PHE A 56 3.43 -2.50 -8.87
CA PHE A 56 3.29 -3.88 -9.33
C PHE A 56 3.18 -3.99 -10.85
N ALA A 57 2.56 -3.01 -11.51
CA ALA A 57 2.44 -2.96 -12.96
C ALA A 57 3.81 -2.85 -13.67
N ILE A 58 4.79 -2.14 -13.09
CA ILE A 58 6.18 -2.08 -13.59
C ILE A 58 6.78 -3.47 -13.76
N PHE A 59 6.44 -4.40 -12.87
CA PHE A 59 6.86 -5.79 -12.94
C PHE A 59 5.86 -6.68 -13.69
N ALA A 60 4.90 -6.09 -14.41
CA ALA A 60 3.85 -6.79 -15.15
C ALA A 60 3.11 -7.85 -14.29
N TYR A 61 3.00 -7.65 -12.98
CA TYR A 61 2.39 -8.56 -12.00
C TYR A 61 3.02 -9.98 -11.97
N LYS A 62 4.25 -10.11 -12.51
CA LYS A 62 4.95 -11.40 -12.56
C LYS A 62 5.86 -11.64 -11.37
N ARG A 63 6.26 -10.58 -10.68
CA ARG A 63 7.15 -10.64 -9.51
C ARG A 63 6.43 -10.14 -8.27
N TRP A 64 6.41 -10.98 -7.27
CA TRP A 64 5.81 -10.68 -5.95
C TRP A 64 6.88 -10.83 -4.86
N ASP A 65 8.10 -10.35 -5.17
CA ASP A 65 9.27 -10.40 -4.32
C ASP A 65 9.33 -9.19 -3.38
N LEU A 66 10.28 -9.23 -2.45
CA LEU A 66 10.59 -8.11 -1.56
C LEU A 66 10.87 -6.82 -2.34
N LEU A 67 11.55 -6.92 -3.49
CA LEU A 67 11.88 -5.77 -4.32
C LEU A 67 10.62 -5.11 -4.89
N SER A 68 9.70 -5.89 -5.47
CA SER A 68 8.45 -5.37 -6.02
C SER A 68 7.56 -4.77 -4.93
N ALA A 69 7.50 -5.40 -3.76
CA ALA A 69 6.78 -4.89 -2.60
C ALA A 69 7.37 -3.57 -2.10
N THR A 70 8.70 -3.45 -2.03
CA THR A 70 9.39 -2.23 -1.60
C THR A 70 9.16 -1.08 -2.57
N ILE A 71 9.27 -1.31 -3.89
CA ILE A 71 9.03 -0.29 -4.91
C ILE A 71 7.56 0.13 -4.90
N SER A 72 6.63 -0.80 -4.82
CA SER A 72 5.20 -0.51 -4.74
C SER A 72 4.85 0.27 -3.47
N GLY A 73 5.45 -0.08 -2.33
CA GLY A 73 5.33 0.65 -1.07
C GLY A 73 5.88 2.07 -1.14
N THR A 74 7.04 2.25 -1.80
CA THR A 74 7.65 3.57 -2.05
C THR A 74 6.72 4.46 -2.87
N LEU A 75 6.16 3.93 -3.95
CA LEU A 75 5.20 4.63 -4.80
C LEU A 75 3.90 4.95 -4.06
N ALA A 76 3.40 4.06 -3.22
CA ALA A 76 2.26 4.34 -2.34
C ALA A 76 2.56 5.48 -1.36
N GLY A 77 3.79 5.53 -0.83
CA GLY A 77 4.27 6.64 -0.01
C GLY A 77 4.31 7.97 -0.77
N LEU A 78 4.76 7.96 -2.03
CA LEU A 78 4.69 9.14 -2.92
C LEU A 78 3.25 9.56 -3.18
N GLY A 79 2.33 8.63 -3.41
CA GLY A 79 0.90 8.93 -3.57
C GLY A 79 0.31 9.60 -2.33
N CYS A 80 0.70 9.13 -1.14
CA CYS A 80 0.33 9.75 0.13
C CYS A 80 0.87 11.18 0.24
N PHE A 81 2.13 11.40 -0.12
CA PHE A 81 2.76 12.72 -0.13
C PHE A 81 2.04 13.68 -1.08
N LEU A 82 1.79 13.25 -2.33
CA LEU A 82 1.09 14.06 -3.33
C LEU A 82 -0.29 14.49 -2.85
N TYR A 83 -1.05 13.58 -2.28
CA TYR A 83 -2.35 13.90 -1.68
C TYR A 83 -2.21 14.93 -0.55
N ASN A 84 -1.29 14.72 0.41
CA ASN A 84 -1.08 15.64 1.51
C ASN A 84 -0.67 17.04 1.02
N TRP A 85 0.15 17.12 0.01
CA TRP A 85 0.57 18.39 -0.58
C TRP A 85 -0.60 19.14 -1.22
N THR A 86 -1.48 18.46 -1.94
CA THR A 86 -2.65 19.10 -2.56
C THR A 86 -3.67 19.61 -1.53
N VAL A 87 -3.82 18.92 -0.40
CA VAL A 87 -4.79 19.30 0.66
C VAL A 87 -4.22 20.36 1.61
N ASN A 88 -2.91 20.59 1.60
CA ASN A 88 -2.23 21.53 2.48
C ASN A 88 -1.38 22.54 1.69
N PRO A 89 -2.00 23.46 0.93
CA PRO A 89 -1.26 24.41 0.09
C PRO A 89 -0.40 25.40 0.89
N ALA A 90 -0.64 25.54 2.19
CA ALA A 90 0.16 26.37 3.09
C ALA A 90 1.52 25.75 3.47
N TRP A 91 1.79 24.51 3.08
CA TRP A 91 3.09 23.91 3.33
C TRP A 91 4.15 24.51 2.42
N ALA A 92 5.27 24.90 2.98
CA ALA A 92 6.39 25.51 2.25
C ALA A 92 7.73 24.95 2.72
N GLY A 93 8.73 25.02 1.84
CA GLY A 93 10.13 24.75 2.13
C GLY A 93 10.40 23.41 2.81
N LEU A 94 11.03 23.47 3.97
CA LEU A 94 11.48 22.29 4.72
C LEU A 94 10.37 21.29 5.04
N ARG A 95 9.14 21.76 5.28
CA ARG A 95 8.01 20.89 5.65
C ARG A 95 7.61 19.97 4.48
N ILE A 96 7.66 20.46 3.25
CA ILE A 96 7.40 19.67 2.06
C ILE A 96 8.48 18.59 1.91
N ALA A 97 9.76 18.98 2.03
CA ALA A 97 10.87 18.05 1.91
C ALA A 97 10.82 16.94 2.98
N VAL A 98 10.59 17.30 4.25
CA VAL A 98 10.47 16.33 5.34
C VAL A 98 9.29 15.39 5.11
N ASN A 99 8.13 15.91 4.72
CA ASN A 99 6.96 15.06 4.46
C ASN A 99 7.18 14.11 3.28
N CYS A 100 7.83 14.58 2.21
CA CYS A 100 8.19 13.74 1.07
C CYS A 100 9.12 12.58 1.50
N VAL A 101 10.22 12.91 2.14
CA VAL A 101 11.22 11.93 2.58
C VAL A 101 10.62 10.91 3.57
N THR A 102 9.89 11.38 4.56
CA THR A 102 9.27 10.50 5.56
C THR A 102 8.19 9.61 4.95
N SER A 103 7.38 10.12 4.02
CA SER A 103 6.36 9.32 3.32
C SER A 103 6.98 8.23 2.45
N VAL A 104 8.05 8.55 1.73
CA VAL A 104 8.78 7.60 0.86
C VAL A 104 9.45 6.52 1.70
N ILE A 105 10.19 6.91 2.76
CA ILE A 105 10.87 5.95 3.64
C ILE A 105 9.85 5.06 4.37
N SER A 106 8.79 5.64 4.92
CA SER A 106 7.72 4.89 5.56
C SER A 106 7.02 3.95 4.58
N GLY A 107 6.76 4.39 3.35
CA GLY A 107 6.21 3.55 2.29
C GLY A 107 7.11 2.35 1.98
N ALA A 108 8.41 2.57 1.82
CA ALA A 108 9.36 1.50 1.55
C ALA A 108 9.46 0.50 2.71
N LEU A 109 9.65 0.99 3.94
CA LEU A 109 9.89 0.14 5.10
C LEU A 109 8.60 -0.51 5.62
N VAL A 110 7.55 0.28 5.85
CA VAL A 110 6.33 -0.23 6.49
C VAL A 110 5.43 -0.92 5.46
N ALA A 111 5.12 -0.25 4.34
CA ALA A 111 4.24 -0.84 3.35
C ALA A 111 4.96 -1.88 2.48
N GLY A 112 6.22 -1.68 2.15
CA GLY A 112 7.01 -2.62 1.37
C GLY A 112 7.52 -3.79 2.22
N VAL A 113 8.57 -3.55 3.00
CA VAL A 113 9.32 -4.61 3.68
C VAL A 113 8.49 -5.30 4.75
N LEU A 114 7.90 -4.52 5.67
CA LEU A 114 7.16 -5.09 6.80
C LEU A 114 5.94 -5.91 6.35
N MET A 115 5.19 -5.40 5.34
CA MET A 115 4.02 -6.12 4.83
C MET A 115 4.41 -7.37 4.05
N TYR A 116 5.53 -7.37 3.34
CA TYR A 116 6.07 -8.58 2.71
C TYR A 116 6.43 -9.65 3.75
N LEU A 117 7.13 -9.27 4.82
CA LEU A 117 7.46 -10.19 5.91
C LEU A 117 6.22 -10.70 6.64
N LEU A 118 5.25 -9.82 6.88
CA LEU A 118 3.97 -10.19 7.50
C LEU A 118 3.20 -11.18 6.63
N GLN A 119 3.13 -10.94 5.31
CA GLN A 119 2.50 -11.86 4.38
C GLN A 119 3.17 -13.23 4.40
N GLN A 120 4.52 -13.29 4.43
CA GLN A 120 5.25 -14.55 4.56
C GLN A 120 4.96 -15.26 5.88
N ALA A 121 4.90 -14.52 6.98
CA ALA A 121 4.59 -15.07 8.29
C ALA A 121 3.18 -15.68 8.32
N ILE A 122 2.18 -14.96 7.76
CA ILE A 122 0.80 -15.45 7.67
C ILE A 122 0.71 -16.66 6.71
N ALA A 123 1.46 -16.66 5.61
CA ALA A 123 1.47 -17.79 4.68
C ALA A 123 1.98 -19.09 5.33
N LYS A 124 2.95 -18.99 6.25
CA LYS A 124 3.45 -20.16 7.02
C LYS A 124 2.40 -20.76 7.97
N THR A 125 1.37 -20.03 8.33
CA THR A 125 0.28 -20.55 9.20
C THR A 125 -0.77 -21.36 8.45
N GLY A 126 -0.66 -21.50 7.11
CA GLY A 126 -1.63 -22.21 6.27
C GLY A 126 -2.95 -21.45 6.01
N VAL A 127 -3.14 -20.28 6.61
CA VAL A 127 -4.35 -19.46 6.43
C VAL A 127 -4.49 -18.97 4.99
N LEU A 128 -3.38 -18.85 4.27
CA LEU A 128 -3.33 -18.36 2.89
C LEU A 128 -3.42 -19.46 1.81
N ASP A 129 -3.66 -20.72 2.16
CA ASP A 129 -3.71 -21.83 1.19
C ASP A 129 -4.82 -21.66 0.14
N ARG A 130 -5.85 -20.88 0.45
CA ARG A 130 -6.91 -20.50 -0.49
C ARG A 130 -6.50 -19.39 -1.47
N PHE A 131 -5.41 -18.67 -1.19
CA PHE A 131 -4.90 -17.58 -2.01
C PHE A 131 -3.67 -18.01 -2.81
N GLU A 132 -3.37 -17.31 -3.91
CA GLU A 132 -2.22 -17.63 -4.75
C GLU A 132 -0.88 -17.52 -3.99
N SER A 133 -0.78 -16.63 -3.02
CA SER A 133 0.42 -16.48 -2.20
C SER A 133 0.75 -17.72 -1.34
N GLY A 134 -0.28 -18.42 -0.85
CA GLY A 134 -0.11 -19.68 -0.10
C GLY A 134 0.28 -20.83 -1.02
N ARG A 135 -0.43 -20.99 -2.13
CA ARG A 135 -0.15 -22.06 -3.12
C ARG A 135 1.25 -22.00 -3.71
N ALA A 136 1.80 -20.80 -3.89
CA ALA A 136 3.16 -20.63 -4.41
C ALA A 136 4.25 -21.11 -3.43
N GLN A 137 3.97 -21.19 -2.13
CA GLN A 137 4.92 -21.70 -1.13
C GLN A 137 4.86 -23.23 -0.93
N THR A 138 3.73 -23.84 -1.25
CA THR A 138 3.58 -25.31 -1.17
C THR A 138 4.19 -26.06 -2.36
N LEU A 139 4.61 -25.34 -3.39
CA LEU A 139 5.22 -25.92 -4.61
C LEU A 139 6.77 -25.83 -4.62
N VAL A 140 7.38 -25.35 -3.55
CA VAL A 140 8.83 -25.29 -3.31
C VAL A 140 9.18 -26.20 -2.14
#